data_7ae1c2b9a89233f3d3551edea2657a37
#
_entry.id   7ae1c2b9a89233f3d3551edea2657a37
#
_cell.length_a   1.000
_cell.length_b   1.000
_cell.length_c   1.000
_cell.angle_alpha   90.00
_cell.angle_beta   90.00
_cell.angle_gamma   90.00
#
_symmetry.space_group_name_H-M   'P 1'
#
loop_
_entity.id
_entity.type
_entity.pdbx_description
1 polymer ?
#
loop_
_entity_poly.entity_id
_entity_poly.type
_entity_poly.pdbx_seq_one_letter_code
_entity_poly.pdbx_strand_id
1 'polypeptide(L)'
;MKAKNFIMLLLLFFVGLQTTWAQKVVLHLTGNQAVEYDISQLDSISFIEGTTEEHEWVDLGLPSGTLWATCNVGASSPEEYGDHFAWGETEPKNDYYWDTYKYCQGTKTTLTKYCTDSYYGTVDNKTELEPSDDAATVNWGSGWQMPSIEQCEELYSSSYTTTTWTTMNGKYGMKITSKSNDNSIFLPAAGYRFDTSLIYEGSGGEYWSRSLYAIYSYSAYSLDFNSSNFYTNGNYRYYGQSVRPVRVKK
;
A
#
# COMPACT_ATOMS: atom_id res chain seq x y z
N MET A 1 22.06 -2.53 -4.47
CA MET A 1 22.70 -1.44 -3.69
C MET A 1 21.67 -0.96 -2.70
N LYS A 2 21.94 -1.15 -1.39
CA LYS A 2 21.00 -0.77 -0.33
C LYS A 2 20.96 0.76 -0.22
N ALA A 3 19.85 1.39 -0.54
CA ALA A 3 19.61 2.78 -0.18
C ALA A 3 19.40 2.83 1.34
N LYS A 4 20.41 3.25 2.08
CA LYS A 4 20.29 3.59 3.49
C LYS A 4 19.60 4.95 3.56
N ASN A 5 18.45 5.02 4.19
CA ASN A 5 17.89 6.29 4.63
C ASN A 5 18.86 6.88 5.62
N PHE A 6 19.61 7.90 5.18
CA PHE A 6 20.58 8.60 5.98
C PHE A 6 19.84 9.68 6.76
N ILE A 7 19.56 9.41 8.03
CA ILE A 7 19.29 10.49 8.99
C ILE A 7 20.64 11.17 9.20
N MET A 8 20.83 12.35 8.62
CA MET A 8 22.05 13.12 8.75
C MET A 8 22.06 13.75 10.15
N LEU A 9 22.70 13.07 11.09
CA LEU A 9 23.02 13.60 12.41
C LEU A 9 24.24 14.51 12.26
N LEU A 10 24.05 15.83 12.24
CA LEU A 10 25.15 16.79 12.24
C LEU A 10 25.64 16.97 13.67
N LEU A 11 26.66 16.21 14.07
CA LEU A 11 27.42 16.41 15.32
C LEU A 11 28.47 17.48 15.08
N LEU A 12 28.21 18.70 15.55
CA LEU A 12 29.24 19.74 15.65
C LEU A 12 30.00 19.61 16.97
N PHE A 13 31.23 19.09 16.91
CA PHE A 13 32.18 19.18 18.02
C PHE A 13 32.89 20.53 17.98
N PHE A 14 32.68 21.38 18.98
CA PHE A 14 33.53 22.49 19.28
C PHE A 14 34.37 22.19 20.55
N VAL A 15 35.67 22.08 20.39
CA VAL A 15 36.62 22.03 21.50
C VAL A 15 37.18 23.44 21.71
N GLY A 16 36.93 24.01 22.88
CA GLY A 16 37.71 25.14 23.37
C GLY A 16 36.90 26.26 24.01
N LEU A 17 37.13 26.42 25.33
CA LEU A 17 36.85 27.55 26.23
C LEU A 17 35.45 27.62 26.85
N GLN A 18 35.46 27.51 28.18
CA GLN A 18 34.36 27.51 29.13
C GLN A 18 33.32 28.63 28.90
N THR A 19 32.26 28.28 28.27
CA THR A 19 30.94 28.87 28.46
C THR A 19 29.97 27.71 28.47
N THR A 20 29.10 27.63 29.48
CA THR A 20 28.07 26.64 29.64
C THR A 20 27.01 26.78 28.52
N TRP A 21 27.28 26.17 27.38
CA TRP A 21 26.26 26.02 26.33
C TRP A 21 25.47 24.78 26.67
N ALA A 22 24.18 24.96 26.90
CA ALA A 22 23.24 23.83 26.96
C ALA A 22 23.28 23.12 25.61
N GLN A 23 23.86 21.91 25.56
CA GLN A 23 23.84 21.08 24.36
C GLN A 23 22.50 20.37 24.31
N LYS A 24 21.78 20.52 23.20
CA LYS A 24 20.49 19.87 22.95
C LYS A 24 20.57 18.94 21.77
N VAL A 25 19.91 17.81 21.86
CA VAL A 25 19.58 16.94 20.72
C VAL A 25 18.23 17.39 20.18
N VAL A 26 18.16 17.76 18.91
CA VAL A 26 16.93 18.09 18.22
C VAL A 26 16.60 16.96 17.26
N LEU A 27 15.49 16.27 17.51
CA LEU A 27 14.95 15.25 16.61
C LEU A 27 13.93 15.90 15.69
N HIS A 28 14.24 15.95 14.39
CA HIS A 28 13.29 16.37 13.36
C HIS A 28 12.46 15.17 12.93
N LEU A 29 11.18 15.21 13.25
CA LEU A 29 10.20 14.19 12.89
C LEU A 29 9.56 14.52 11.53
N THR A 30 9.01 13.52 10.86
CA THR A 30 8.18 13.71 9.66
C THR A 30 6.99 14.62 9.98
N GLY A 31 6.63 15.54 9.08
CA GLY A 31 5.55 16.51 9.32
C GLY A 31 5.98 17.83 9.98
N ASN A 32 7.27 18.23 9.85
CA ASN A 32 7.82 19.49 10.40
C ASN A 32 7.73 19.64 11.93
N GLN A 33 7.61 18.56 12.67
CA GLN A 33 7.71 18.55 14.12
C GLN A 33 9.17 18.41 14.54
N ALA A 34 9.58 19.15 15.58
CA ALA A 34 10.89 19.00 16.21
C ALA A 34 10.70 18.79 17.71
N VAL A 35 11.44 17.82 18.27
CA VAL A 35 11.49 17.55 19.70
C VAL A 35 12.90 17.78 20.18
N GLU A 36 13.06 18.62 21.21
CA GLU A 36 14.36 18.97 21.81
C GLU A 36 14.58 18.21 23.12
N TYR A 37 15.76 17.65 23.30
CA TYR A 37 16.22 17.05 24.55
C TYR A 37 17.52 17.70 25.03
N ASP A 38 17.62 17.98 26.30
CA ASP A 38 18.88 18.42 26.92
C ASP A 38 19.82 17.22 27.01
N ILE A 39 21.04 17.33 26.47
CA ILE A 39 22.03 16.24 26.49
C ILE A 39 22.42 15.84 27.90
N SER A 40 22.35 16.76 28.85
CA SER A 40 22.65 16.47 30.27
C SER A 40 21.65 15.49 30.91
N GLN A 41 20.50 15.28 30.31
CA GLN A 41 19.42 14.38 30.75
C GLN A 41 19.39 13.05 30.00
N LEU A 42 20.31 12.84 29.04
CA LEU A 42 20.36 11.65 28.22
C LEU A 42 21.51 10.75 28.65
N ASP A 43 21.22 9.58 29.20
CA ASP A 43 22.22 8.57 29.50
C ASP A 43 22.75 7.87 28.25
N SER A 44 21.88 7.68 27.26
CA SER A 44 22.19 7.08 25.94
C SER A 44 21.15 7.41 24.90
N ILE A 45 21.54 7.37 23.62
CA ILE A 45 20.63 7.40 22.48
C ILE A 45 20.77 6.03 21.78
N SER A 46 19.72 5.24 21.82
CA SER A 46 19.65 3.96 21.11
C SER A 46 18.68 4.09 19.94
N PHE A 47 19.14 3.76 18.74
CA PHE A 47 18.26 3.58 17.59
C PHE A 47 17.80 2.13 17.60
N ILE A 48 16.57 1.91 18.08
CA ILE A 48 15.92 0.61 17.94
C ILE A 48 15.35 0.62 16.52
N GLU A 49 15.85 -0.26 15.65
CA GLU A 49 15.08 -0.58 14.44
C GLU A 49 13.73 -1.03 14.95
N GLY A 50 12.67 -0.28 14.57
CA GLY A 50 11.31 -0.70 14.89
C GLY A 50 11.17 -2.16 14.48
N THR A 51 10.74 -3.01 15.38
CA THR A 51 10.35 -4.36 15.03
C THR A 51 9.32 -4.17 13.92
N THR A 52 9.72 -4.42 12.68
CA THR A 52 8.75 -4.57 11.60
C THR A 52 7.85 -5.68 12.10
N GLU A 53 6.59 -5.37 12.40
CA GLU A 53 5.62 -6.44 12.66
C GLU A 53 5.78 -7.41 11.50
N GLU A 54 6.16 -8.63 11.81
CA GLU A 54 6.46 -9.63 10.79
C GLU A 54 5.12 -10.13 10.27
N HIS A 55 4.58 -9.39 9.29
CA HIS A 55 3.31 -9.77 8.67
C HIS A 55 3.46 -11.13 8.00
N GLU A 56 2.50 -12.01 8.25
CA GLU A 56 2.48 -13.35 7.70
C GLU A 56 2.21 -13.33 6.18
N TRP A 57 2.78 -14.31 5.50
CA TRP A 57 2.65 -14.49 4.07
C TRP A 57 2.50 -15.96 3.67
N VAL A 58 1.97 -16.18 2.49
CA VAL A 58 1.78 -17.49 1.86
C VAL A 58 2.50 -17.52 0.53
N ASP A 59 3.32 -18.57 0.32
CA ASP A 59 3.87 -18.90 -0.98
C ASP A 59 2.86 -19.79 -1.72
N LEU A 60 2.23 -19.23 -2.76
CA LEU A 60 1.32 -19.96 -3.63
C LEU A 60 2.05 -20.69 -4.77
N GLY A 61 3.39 -20.64 -4.83
CA GLY A 61 4.19 -21.25 -5.89
C GLY A 61 3.87 -20.70 -7.28
N LEU A 62 3.50 -19.41 -7.36
CA LEU A 62 3.19 -18.72 -8.61
C LEU A 62 4.46 -18.43 -9.41
N PRO A 63 4.38 -18.29 -10.75
CA PRO A 63 5.54 -18.08 -11.62
C PRO A 63 6.40 -16.86 -11.27
N SER A 64 5.79 -15.79 -10.80
CA SER A 64 6.51 -14.58 -10.34
C SER A 64 7.34 -14.78 -9.07
N GLY A 65 7.13 -15.87 -8.34
CA GLY A 65 7.71 -16.09 -7.00
C GLY A 65 7.13 -15.15 -5.94
N THR A 66 5.97 -14.56 -6.19
CA THR A 66 5.29 -13.62 -5.29
C THR A 66 4.80 -14.34 -4.02
N LEU A 67 5.11 -13.73 -2.88
CA LEU A 67 4.58 -14.13 -1.57
C LEU A 67 3.44 -13.17 -1.21
N TRP A 68 2.26 -13.71 -0.96
CA TRP A 68 1.05 -12.93 -0.68
C TRP A 68 0.81 -12.81 0.81
N ALA A 69 0.55 -11.60 1.29
CA ALA A 69 0.18 -11.40 2.68
C ALA A 69 -1.11 -12.16 3.04
N THR A 70 -1.22 -12.59 4.30
CA THR A 70 -2.43 -13.25 4.80
C THR A 70 -3.59 -12.28 5.02
N CYS A 71 -3.28 -11.00 5.34
CA CYS A 71 -4.25 -9.95 5.67
C CYS A 71 -4.16 -8.76 4.71
N ASN A 72 -5.21 -7.93 4.67
CA ASN A 72 -5.19 -6.61 4.05
C ASN A 72 -4.43 -5.60 4.92
N VAL A 73 -3.97 -4.49 4.34
CA VAL A 73 -3.51 -3.34 5.14
C VAL A 73 -4.65 -2.86 6.04
N GLY A 74 -4.35 -2.61 7.32
CA GLY A 74 -5.33 -2.22 8.33
C GLY A 74 -6.13 -3.37 8.95
N ALA A 75 -5.87 -4.65 8.54
CA ALA A 75 -6.51 -5.83 9.09
C ALA A 75 -5.53 -6.64 9.96
N SER A 76 -6.04 -7.31 11.00
CA SER A 76 -5.29 -8.19 11.89
C SER A 76 -5.54 -9.68 11.64
N SER A 77 -6.57 -10.01 10.83
CA SER A 77 -6.89 -11.39 10.43
C SER A 77 -7.32 -11.47 8.97
N PRO A 78 -7.22 -12.64 8.31
CA PRO A 78 -7.48 -12.79 6.87
C PRO A 78 -8.89 -12.42 6.42
N GLU A 79 -9.89 -12.53 7.30
CA GLU A 79 -11.30 -12.24 7.01
C GLU A 79 -11.66 -10.78 7.27
N GLU A 80 -10.83 -10.01 7.95
CA GLU A 80 -11.07 -8.59 8.17
C GLU A 80 -10.87 -7.80 6.88
N TYR A 81 -11.72 -6.80 6.67
CA TYR A 81 -11.71 -6.01 5.45
C TYR A 81 -10.49 -5.08 5.35
N GLY A 82 -9.98 -4.60 6.50
CA GLY A 82 -8.91 -3.61 6.57
C GLY A 82 -9.35 -2.23 6.09
N ASP A 83 -8.38 -1.42 5.77
CA ASP A 83 -8.57 -0.06 5.30
C ASP A 83 -8.76 0.01 3.78
N HIS A 84 -9.39 1.10 3.34
CA HIS A 84 -9.55 1.43 1.92
C HIS A 84 -8.69 2.64 1.58
N PHE A 85 -8.02 2.59 0.42
CA PHE A 85 -7.10 3.63 -0.03
C PHE A 85 -7.48 4.09 -1.43
N ALA A 86 -7.41 5.39 -1.71
CA ALA A 86 -7.38 5.85 -3.08
C ALA A 86 -6.01 5.51 -3.71
N TRP A 87 -5.97 5.27 -5.00
CA TRP A 87 -4.75 4.79 -5.65
C TRP A 87 -3.60 5.80 -5.55
N GLY A 88 -2.49 5.39 -4.96
CA GLY A 88 -1.34 6.26 -4.68
C GLY A 88 -1.46 7.08 -3.40
N GLU A 89 -2.56 6.94 -2.64
CA GLU A 89 -2.67 7.49 -1.29
C GLU A 89 -2.34 6.41 -0.25
N THR A 90 -1.73 6.80 0.84
CA THR A 90 -1.17 5.87 1.84
C THR A 90 -1.90 5.92 3.17
N GLU A 91 -2.90 6.78 3.28
CA GLU A 91 -3.78 6.93 4.42
C GLU A 91 -5.24 6.77 3.99
N PRO A 92 -6.09 6.11 4.78
CA PRO A 92 -7.52 6.06 4.55
C PRO A 92 -8.16 7.43 4.76
N LYS A 93 -9.30 7.68 4.11
CA LYS A 93 -10.06 8.92 4.26
C LYS A 93 -11.57 8.67 4.29
N ASN A 94 -12.37 9.71 4.52
CA ASN A 94 -13.82 9.57 4.62
C ASN A 94 -14.56 9.86 3.31
N ASP A 95 -13.94 10.59 2.40
CA ASP A 95 -14.53 11.01 1.13
C ASP A 95 -13.62 10.65 -0.04
N TYR A 96 -14.16 9.86 -0.97
CA TYR A 96 -13.44 9.27 -2.10
C TYR A 96 -14.01 9.81 -3.40
N TYR A 97 -13.58 11.02 -3.78
CA TYR A 97 -13.97 11.67 -5.02
C TYR A 97 -12.81 12.50 -5.60
N TRP A 98 -12.99 13.07 -6.80
CA TRP A 98 -11.94 13.82 -7.50
C TRP A 98 -11.45 15.05 -6.73
N ASP A 99 -12.33 15.75 -6.03
CA ASP A 99 -12.00 16.97 -5.25
C ASP A 99 -11.17 16.68 -3.99
N THR A 100 -11.22 15.44 -3.50
CA THR A 100 -10.43 14.98 -2.36
C THR A 100 -9.22 14.13 -2.78
N TYR A 101 -9.07 13.84 -4.08
CA TYR A 101 -7.98 12.98 -4.57
C TYR A 101 -6.66 13.73 -4.67
N LYS A 102 -5.60 13.19 -4.03
CA LYS A 102 -4.28 13.80 -3.87
C LYS A 102 -3.60 14.20 -5.19
N TYR A 103 -3.75 13.39 -6.24
CA TYR A 103 -3.00 13.57 -7.49
C TYR A 103 -3.81 14.19 -8.61
N CYS A 104 -4.73 15.09 -8.28
CA CYS A 104 -5.40 15.96 -9.24
C CYS A 104 -5.75 17.31 -8.60
N GLN A 105 -6.31 18.22 -9.41
CA GLN A 105 -6.86 19.50 -8.97
C GLN A 105 -8.38 19.50 -9.14
N GLY A 106 -9.04 18.48 -8.57
CA GLY A 106 -10.49 18.35 -8.51
C GLY A 106 -11.16 17.65 -9.69
N THR A 107 -10.43 17.26 -10.75
CA THR A 107 -11.03 16.57 -11.91
C THR A 107 -10.09 15.54 -12.54
N LYS A 108 -10.66 14.61 -13.31
CA LYS A 108 -9.89 13.59 -14.05
C LYS A 108 -8.96 14.14 -15.14
N THR A 109 -9.13 15.41 -15.51
CA THR A 109 -8.32 16.10 -16.53
C THR A 109 -7.32 17.09 -15.92
N THR A 110 -7.12 17.06 -14.62
CA THR A 110 -6.17 17.93 -13.91
C THR A 110 -5.17 17.12 -13.08
N LEU A 111 -4.78 15.93 -13.60
CA LEU A 111 -3.85 15.03 -12.92
C LEU A 111 -2.47 15.69 -12.77
N THR A 112 -1.86 15.51 -11.61
CA THR A 112 -0.55 16.08 -11.25
C THR A 112 0.57 15.06 -11.20
N LYS A 113 0.24 13.74 -11.16
CA LYS A 113 1.19 12.64 -11.11
C LYS A 113 0.61 11.36 -11.72
N TYR A 114 1.49 10.47 -12.21
CA TYR A 114 1.10 9.22 -12.88
C TYR A 114 0.20 9.47 -14.08
N CYS A 115 0.68 10.29 -15.01
CA CYS A 115 -0.06 10.68 -16.20
C CYS A 115 0.78 10.42 -17.45
N THR A 116 0.20 9.71 -18.42
CA THR A 116 0.84 9.33 -19.69
C THR A 116 0.30 10.12 -20.89
N ASP A 117 -0.78 10.92 -20.70
CA ASP A 117 -1.42 11.68 -21.75
C ASP A 117 -1.76 13.09 -21.24
N SER A 118 -1.29 14.10 -21.98
CA SER A 118 -1.49 15.52 -21.66
C SER A 118 -2.95 15.97 -21.63
N TYR A 119 -3.86 15.20 -22.21
CA TYR A 119 -5.31 15.44 -22.09
C TYR A 119 -5.80 15.30 -20.65
N TYR A 120 -5.14 14.45 -19.84
CA TYR A 120 -5.53 14.18 -18.45
C TYR A 120 -4.75 15.00 -17.42
N GLY A 121 -3.67 15.67 -17.80
CA GLY A 121 -2.91 16.51 -16.86
C GLY A 121 -1.43 16.62 -17.16
N THR A 122 -0.61 16.75 -16.11
CA THR A 122 0.84 16.86 -16.22
C THR A 122 1.45 15.50 -16.50
N VAL A 123 2.06 15.35 -17.67
CA VAL A 123 2.70 14.07 -18.09
C VAL A 123 4.01 13.87 -17.35
N ASP A 124 4.12 12.74 -16.64
CA ASP A 124 5.35 12.25 -16.00
C ASP A 124 5.75 10.84 -16.48
N ASN A 125 4.89 10.19 -17.29
CA ASN A 125 5.05 8.84 -17.84
C ASN A 125 5.31 7.74 -16.81
N LYS A 126 4.96 7.96 -15.56
CA LYS A 126 5.02 6.93 -14.51
C LYS A 126 3.80 6.03 -14.58
N THR A 127 4.03 4.74 -14.73
CA THR A 127 2.97 3.72 -14.85
C THR A 127 2.88 2.78 -13.66
N GLU A 128 3.77 2.93 -12.69
CA GLU A 128 3.80 2.17 -11.43
C GLU A 128 3.93 3.14 -10.25
N LEU A 129 3.32 2.81 -9.12
CA LEU A 129 3.46 3.61 -7.89
C LEU A 129 4.92 3.63 -7.42
N GLU A 130 5.38 4.80 -7.03
CA GLU A 130 6.62 4.95 -6.29
C GLU A 130 6.45 4.42 -4.85
N PRO A 131 7.51 3.93 -4.18
CA PRO A 131 7.40 3.39 -2.83
C PRO A 131 6.78 4.33 -1.80
N SER A 132 6.93 5.65 -1.97
CA SER A 132 6.33 6.68 -1.12
C SER A 132 4.81 6.84 -1.28
N ASP A 133 4.25 6.28 -2.35
CA ASP A 133 2.83 6.36 -2.72
C ASP A 133 2.18 4.98 -2.74
N ASP A 134 2.92 3.94 -2.38
CA ASP A 134 2.46 2.57 -2.25
C ASP A 134 1.98 2.33 -0.81
N ALA A 135 0.67 2.12 -0.62
CA ALA A 135 0.08 1.97 0.70
C ALA A 135 0.65 0.77 1.47
N ALA A 136 1.00 -0.33 0.80
CA ALA A 136 1.62 -1.48 1.44
C ALA A 136 3.05 -1.15 1.90
N THR A 137 3.85 -0.47 1.06
CA THR A 137 5.22 -0.06 1.41
C THR A 137 5.25 0.91 2.58
N VAL A 138 4.35 1.91 2.58
CA VAL A 138 4.34 2.93 3.64
C VAL A 138 3.85 2.38 4.96
N ASN A 139 2.80 1.55 4.96
CA ASN A 139 2.20 1.02 6.19
C ASN A 139 2.97 -0.18 6.76
N TRP A 140 3.58 -1.04 5.90
CA TRP A 140 4.22 -2.30 6.33
C TRP A 140 5.74 -2.32 6.15
N GLY A 141 6.32 -1.25 5.62
CA GLY A 141 7.76 -1.11 5.40
C GLY A 141 8.24 -1.63 4.03
N SER A 142 9.50 -1.34 3.71
CA SER A 142 10.10 -1.54 2.38
C SER A 142 10.25 -3.01 1.92
N GLY A 143 9.89 -3.96 2.75
CA GLY A 143 9.80 -5.39 2.39
C GLY A 143 8.51 -5.76 1.67
N TRP A 144 7.52 -4.88 1.70
CA TRP A 144 6.18 -5.06 1.18
C TRP A 144 5.86 -4.02 0.11
N GLN A 145 4.98 -4.36 -0.81
CA GLN A 145 4.45 -3.46 -1.84
C GLN A 145 3.06 -3.92 -2.28
N MET A 146 2.32 -3.07 -2.96
CA MET A 146 1.12 -3.48 -3.66
C MET A 146 1.50 -4.41 -4.83
N PRO A 147 0.65 -5.39 -5.20
CA PRO A 147 0.93 -6.27 -6.34
C PRO A 147 0.93 -5.48 -7.66
N SER A 148 1.73 -5.93 -8.65
CA SER A 148 1.55 -5.48 -10.03
C SER A 148 0.30 -6.10 -10.65
N ILE A 149 -0.12 -5.59 -11.81
CA ILE A 149 -1.26 -6.18 -12.54
C ILE A 149 -0.98 -7.63 -12.92
N GLU A 150 0.23 -7.97 -13.37
CA GLU A 150 0.61 -9.32 -13.74
C GLU A 150 0.58 -10.27 -12.54
N GLN A 151 0.99 -9.81 -11.35
CA GLN A 151 0.88 -10.57 -10.12
C GLN A 151 -0.59 -10.83 -9.73
N CYS A 152 -1.47 -9.85 -9.95
CA CYS A 152 -2.91 -10.04 -9.77
C CYS A 152 -3.48 -11.07 -10.76
N GLU A 153 -3.05 -11.05 -12.03
CA GLU A 153 -3.50 -11.98 -13.06
C GLU A 153 -3.14 -13.43 -12.75
N GLU A 154 -1.99 -13.67 -12.10
CA GLU A 154 -1.63 -15.02 -11.65
C GLU A 154 -2.64 -15.64 -10.68
N LEU A 155 -3.32 -14.82 -9.84
CA LEU A 155 -4.29 -15.29 -8.83
C LEU A 155 -5.55 -15.92 -9.43
N TYR A 156 -5.99 -15.49 -10.62
CA TYR A 156 -7.16 -16.06 -11.26
C TYR A 156 -6.85 -16.91 -12.50
N SER A 157 -5.56 -17.08 -12.81
CA SER A 157 -5.14 -17.97 -13.89
C SER A 157 -5.45 -19.42 -13.53
N SER A 158 -6.34 -20.03 -14.31
CA SER A 158 -6.70 -21.45 -14.15
C SER A 158 -5.53 -22.41 -14.36
N SER A 159 -4.39 -21.95 -14.86
CA SER A 159 -3.15 -22.73 -14.93
C SER A 159 -2.49 -22.90 -13.56
N TYR A 160 -2.65 -21.95 -12.65
CA TYR A 160 -1.88 -21.91 -11.39
C TYR A 160 -2.76 -22.08 -10.16
N THR A 161 -4.02 -21.65 -10.21
CA THR A 161 -4.89 -21.60 -9.05
C THR A 161 -6.28 -22.18 -9.33
N THR A 162 -7.01 -22.44 -8.25
CA THR A 162 -8.46 -22.58 -8.23
C THR A 162 -9.04 -21.53 -7.31
N THR A 163 -10.17 -20.97 -7.70
CA THR A 163 -10.86 -19.91 -6.94
C THR A 163 -12.23 -20.40 -6.48
N THR A 164 -12.59 -20.07 -5.25
CA THR A 164 -13.86 -20.51 -4.66
C THR A 164 -14.45 -19.36 -3.84
N TRP A 165 -15.66 -18.92 -4.21
CA TRP A 165 -16.44 -18.02 -3.37
C TRP A 165 -16.91 -18.77 -2.14
N THR A 166 -16.56 -18.27 -0.96
CA THR A 166 -16.83 -18.94 0.32
C THR A 166 -16.91 -17.94 1.48
N THR A 167 -17.03 -18.44 2.69
CA THR A 167 -16.96 -17.63 3.90
C THR A 167 -15.80 -18.06 4.80
N MET A 168 -15.19 -17.09 5.48
CA MET A 168 -14.23 -17.29 6.55
C MET A 168 -14.70 -16.46 7.76
N ASN A 169 -14.92 -17.10 8.91
CA ASN A 169 -15.44 -16.46 10.13
C ASN A 169 -16.68 -15.56 9.90
N GLY A 170 -17.59 -16.02 9.01
CA GLY A 170 -18.82 -15.29 8.69
C GLY A 170 -18.70 -14.18 7.66
N LYS A 171 -17.51 -13.88 7.15
CA LYS A 171 -17.27 -12.91 6.07
C LYS A 171 -17.16 -13.62 4.73
N TYR A 172 -17.91 -13.16 3.72
CA TYR A 172 -17.78 -13.65 2.33
C TYR A 172 -16.49 -13.16 1.70
N GLY A 173 -15.96 -13.96 0.78
CA GLY A 173 -14.77 -13.62 0.03
C GLY A 173 -14.37 -14.70 -0.97
N MET A 174 -13.22 -14.48 -1.62
CA MET A 174 -12.65 -15.40 -2.59
C MET A 174 -11.47 -16.16 -1.94
N LYS A 175 -11.59 -17.46 -1.83
CA LYS A 175 -10.46 -18.35 -1.50
C LYS A 175 -9.73 -18.69 -2.79
N ILE A 176 -8.43 -18.41 -2.83
CA ILE A 176 -7.53 -18.75 -3.93
C ILE A 176 -6.60 -19.86 -3.44
N THR A 177 -6.65 -21.01 -4.10
CA THR A 177 -5.83 -22.19 -3.75
C THR A 177 -4.86 -22.51 -4.87
N SER A 178 -3.60 -22.61 -4.54
CA SER A 178 -2.54 -23.03 -5.46
C SER A 178 -2.74 -24.45 -5.94
N LYS A 179 -2.48 -24.70 -7.22
CA LYS A 179 -2.43 -26.06 -7.81
C LYS A 179 -1.08 -26.73 -7.65
N SER A 180 -0.04 -25.99 -7.26
CA SER A 180 1.32 -26.51 -7.15
C SER A 180 1.64 -27.05 -5.74
N ASN A 181 1.02 -26.47 -4.69
CA ASN A 181 1.37 -26.79 -3.30
C ASN A 181 0.18 -26.79 -2.32
N ASP A 182 -1.06 -26.64 -2.81
CA ASP A 182 -2.31 -26.59 -2.04
C ASP A 182 -2.42 -25.45 -1.02
N ASN A 183 -1.43 -24.56 -0.94
CA ASN A 183 -1.50 -23.37 -0.12
C ASN A 183 -2.62 -22.44 -0.62
N SER A 184 -3.20 -21.68 0.28
CA SER A 184 -4.30 -20.79 -0.08
C SER A 184 -4.26 -19.48 0.68
N ILE A 185 -4.81 -18.42 0.04
CA ILE A 185 -5.15 -17.15 0.66
C ILE A 185 -6.65 -16.90 0.56
N PHE A 186 -7.14 -16.03 1.43
CA PHE A 186 -8.53 -15.55 1.41
C PHE A 186 -8.54 -14.04 1.20
N LEU A 187 -9.27 -13.58 0.19
CA LEU A 187 -9.54 -12.16 -0.08
C LEU A 187 -10.97 -11.87 0.35
N PRO A 188 -11.21 -11.16 1.47
CA PRO A 188 -12.56 -10.83 1.88
C PRO A 188 -13.26 -9.87 0.91
N ALA A 189 -14.59 -10.01 0.80
CA ALA A 189 -15.43 -9.15 -0.02
C ALA A 189 -15.64 -7.78 0.68
N ALA A 190 -14.59 -6.97 0.70
CA ALA A 190 -14.55 -5.70 1.40
C ALA A 190 -15.30 -4.56 0.69
N GLY A 191 -15.78 -4.80 -0.55
CA GLY A 191 -16.35 -3.75 -1.37
C GLY A 191 -15.35 -2.69 -1.77
N TYR A 192 -15.84 -1.49 -2.06
CA TYR A 192 -15.04 -0.29 -2.32
C TYR A 192 -15.75 0.96 -1.80
N ARG A 193 -15.00 2.05 -1.63
CA ARG A 193 -15.57 3.34 -1.25
C ARG A 193 -15.71 4.26 -2.45
N PHE A 194 -16.86 4.91 -2.52
CA PHE A 194 -17.17 5.96 -3.48
C PHE A 194 -17.91 7.08 -2.72
N ASP A 195 -17.43 8.30 -2.84
CA ASP A 195 -17.91 9.41 -2.02
C ASP A 195 -17.76 9.02 -0.52
N THR A 196 -18.77 9.19 0.27
CA THR A 196 -18.79 8.78 1.69
C THR A 196 -19.34 7.36 1.91
N SER A 197 -19.70 6.66 0.83
CA SER A 197 -20.40 5.37 0.87
C SER A 197 -19.45 4.19 0.72
N LEU A 198 -19.76 3.07 1.39
CA LEU A 198 -19.17 1.76 1.17
C LEU A 198 -20.11 0.93 0.30
N ILE A 199 -19.63 0.49 -0.84
CA ILE A 199 -20.39 -0.20 -1.88
C ILE A 199 -19.95 -1.67 -1.95
N TYR A 200 -20.88 -2.59 -2.14
CA TYR A 200 -20.69 -4.04 -2.30
C TYR A 200 -19.99 -4.76 -1.14
N GLU A 201 -19.94 -4.18 0.07
CA GLU A 201 -19.46 -4.89 1.26
C GLU A 201 -20.20 -6.25 1.40
N GLY A 202 -19.45 -7.32 1.59
CA GLY A 202 -19.94 -8.69 1.73
C GLY A 202 -20.43 -9.34 0.43
N SER A 203 -20.45 -8.63 -0.71
CA SER A 203 -20.92 -9.15 -2.00
C SER A 203 -19.88 -9.06 -3.13
N GLY A 204 -18.86 -8.23 -3.00
CA GLY A 204 -17.75 -8.10 -3.93
C GLY A 204 -16.49 -7.56 -3.26
N GLY A 205 -15.35 -7.77 -3.86
CA GLY A 205 -14.07 -7.21 -3.44
C GLY A 205 -13.37 -6.52 -4.59
N GLU A 206 -12.79 -5.37 -4.31
CA GLU A 206 -11.98 -4.60 -5.22
C GLU A 206 -10.64 -4.28 -4.54
N TYR A 207 -9.54 -4.67 -5.19
CA TYR A 207 -8.19 -4.60 -4.63
C TYR A 207 -7.25 -3.90 -5.58
N TRP A 208 -6.62 -2.84 -5.15
CA TRP A 208 -5.67 -2.11 -5.98
C TRP A 208 -4.45 -2.95 -6.36
N SER A 209 -4.02 -2.83 -7.62
CA SER A 209 -2.64 -3.06 -8.02
C SER A 209 -1.84 -1.75 -7.94
N ARG A 210 -0.51 -1.82 -7.98
CA ARG A 210 0.32 -0.62 -8.11
C ARG A 210 0.39 -0.06 -9.54
N SER A 211 -0.21 -0.77 -10.53
CA SER A 211 -0.07 -0.47 -11.95
C SER A 211 -1.13 0.51 -12.45
N LEU A 212 -0.71 1.57 -13.13
CA LEU A 212 -1.59 2.52 -13.80
C LEU A 212 -2.32 1.85 -14.98
N TYR A 213 -3.60 2.14 -15.17
CA TYR A 213 -4.30 1.82 -16.41
C TYR A 213 -3.91 2.83 -17.51
N ALA A 214 -2.81 2.54 -18.23
CA ALA A 214 -2.12 3.52 -19.06
C ALA A 214 -2.95 4.07 -20.25
N ILE A 215 -4.02 3.39 -20.65
CA ILE A 215 -4.95 3.86 -21.71
C ILE A 215 -5.74 5.09 -21.21
N TYR A 216 -6.09 5.11 -19.94
CA TYR A 216 -6.80 6.21 -19.30
C TYR A 216 -6.11 6.55 -17.97
N SER A 217 -5.21 7.55 -17.98
CA SER A 217 -4.41 7.92 -16.81
C SER A 217 -5.23 8.28 -15.56
N TYR A 218 -6.55 8.52 -15.69
CA TYR A 218 -7.45 8.72 -14.56
C TYR A 218 -7.88 7.41 -13.87
N SER A 219 -7.46 6.25 -14.39
CA SER A 219 -7.76 4.93 -13.84
C SER A 219 -6.49 4.18 -13.48
N ALA A 220 -6.60 3.23 -12.57
CA ALA A 220 -5.56 2.26 -12.24
C ALA A 220 -6.14 0.85 -12.27
N TYR A 221 -5.28 -0.16 -12.46
CA TYR A 221 -5.72 -1.54 -12.43
C TYR A 221 -6.07 -2.00 -11.02
N SER A 222 -7.16 -2.74 -10.95
CA SER A 222 -7.61 -3.46 -9.77
C SER A 222 -7.92 -4.91 -10.07
N LEU A 223 -7.94 -5.73 -9.04
CA LEU A 223 -8.44 -7.09 -9.03
C LEU A 223 -9.84 -7.08 -8.45
N ASP A 224 -10.83 -7.41 -9.27
CA ASP A 224 -12.25 -7.32 -8.92
C ASP A 224 -12.87 -8.72 -8.87
N PHE A 225 -13.71 -8.99 -7.88
CA PHE A 225 -14.41 -10.27 -7.78
C PHE A 225 -15.75 -10.17 -7.06
N ASN A 226 -16.60 -11.14 -7.36
CA ASN A 226 -17.84 -11.44 -6.67
C ASN A 226 -18.11 -12.97 -6.74
N SER A 227 -19.29 -13.43 -6.35
CA SER A 227 -19.64 -14.85 -6.38
C SER A 227 -19.60 -15.50 -7.79
N SER A 228 -19.56 -14.71 -8.87
CA SER A 228 -19.65 -15.21 -10.25
C SER A 228 -18.44 -14.87 -11.11
N ASN A 229 -17.68 -13.85 -10.74
CA ASN A 229 -16.61 -13.31 -11.57
C ASN A 229 -15.34 -13.06 -10.75
N PHE A 230 -14.18 -13.21 -11.41
CA PHE A 230 -12.87 -12.86 -10.87
C PHE A 230 -11.95 -12.43 -12.03
N TYR A 231 -11.58 -11.14 -12.09
CA TYR A 231 -10.89 -10.54 -13.23
C TYR A 231 -10.16 -9.27 -12.81
N THR A 232 -9.34 -8.71 -13.70
CA THR A 232 -8.72 -7.39 -13.54
C THR A 232 -9.51 -6.34 -14.30
N ASN A 233 -9.57 -5.12 -13.78
CA ASN A 233 -10.32 -4.00 -14.33
C ASN A 233 -9.55 -2.68 -14.17
N GLY A 234 -9.97 -1.64 -14.89
CA GLY A 234 -9.49 -0.27 -14.72
C GLY A 234 -10.53 0.58 -13.97
N ASN A 235 -10.23 0.92 -12.72
CA ASN A 235 -11.12 1.69 -11.85
C ASN A 235 -10.62 3.13 -11.65
N TYR A 236 -11.52 4.05 -11.34
CA TYR A 236 -11.15 5.45 -11.05
C TYR A 236 -10.24 5.53 -9.84
N ARG A 237 -9.11 6.20 -9.99
CA ARG A 237 -8.04 6.30 -8.98
C ARG A 237 -8.50 6.87 -7.63
N TYR A 238 -9.58 7.66 -7.60
CA TYR A 238 -10.15 8.20 -6.38
C TYR A 238 -10.99 7.21 -5.58
N TYR A 239 -11.40 6.07 -6.16
CA TYR A 239 -12.09 5.04 -5.38
C TYR A 239 -11.22 4.53 -4.23
N GLY A 240 -11.84 4.28 -3.10
CA GLY A 240 -11.18 3.64 -1.98
C GLY A 240 -11.30 2.13 -2.12
N GLN A 241 -10.19 1.45 -2.42
CA GLN A 241 -10.16 -0.01 -2.53
C GLN A 241 -9.20 -0.63 -1.52
N SER A 242 -9.37 -1.92 -1.26
CA SER A 242 -8.50 -2.68 -0.37
C SER A 242 -7.10 -2.82 -0.95
N VAL A 243 -6.11 -3.03 -0.07
CA VAL A 243 -4.73 -3.35 -0.44
C VAL A 243 -4.34 -4.67 0.19
N ARG A 244 -4.01 -5.67 -0.64
CA ARG A 244 -3.39 -6.93 -0.23
C ARG A 244 -1.90 -6.88 -0.57
N PRO A 245 -1.02 -6.74 0.42
CA PRO A 245 0.42 -6.63 0.19
C PRO A 245 1.04 -7.90 -0.39
N VAL A 246 2.13 -7.69 -1.12
CA VAL A 246 3.00 -8.75 -1.61
C VAL A 246 4.46 -8.44 -1.33
N ARG A 247 5.29 -9.49 -1.34
CA ARG A 247 6.74 -9.39 -1.36
C ARG A 247 7.32 -10.39 -2.34
N VAL A 248 8.49 -10.11 -2.89
CA VAL A 248 9.19 -11.04 -3.77
C VAL A 248 10.11 -11.93 -2.92
N LYS A 249 10.11 -13.22 -3.18
CA LYS A 249 11.03 -14.19 -2.60
C LYS A 249 12.47 -13.78 -2.94
N LYS A 250 13.31 -13.60 -1.93
CA LYS A 250 14.74 -13.28 -2.09
C LYS A 250 15.55 -14.53 -2.38
#